data_8c369decb61f46e05506792e841ca0cb
#
_entry.id   8c369decb61f46e05506792e841ca0cb
#
_cell.length_a   1.000
_cell.length_b   1.000
_cell.length_c   1.000
_cell.angle_alpha   90.00
_cell.angle_beta   90.00
_cell.angle_gamma   90.00
#
_symmetry.space_group_name_H-M   'P 1'
#
loop_
_entity.id
_entity.type
_entity.pdbx_description
1 polymer ?
#
loop_
_entity_poly.entity_id
_entity_poly.type
_entity_poly.pdbx_seq_one_letter_code
_entity_poly.pdbx_strand_id
1 'polypeptide(L)'
;MPVGAGSRFSNGDVLFARISPCLENGKTAVVDFLSGSEVGFGSTEFIILSPRGEISTTWIYALAREPNFREACRQAMSGSSGRQRLSADFFSRYTIATPKEFDLVAFNKATMPLLTLMGARRDENQRLAQLRDALLPELMSGRMRVDEAGCLVSEALDEEVADV
;
A
#
# COMPACT_ATOMS: atom_id res chain seq x y z
N MET A 1 -2.07 25.62 -7.12
CA MET A 1 -2.03 25.17 -5.72
C MET A 1 -0.59 25.13 -5.27
N PRO A 2 -0.22 25.62 -4.07
CA PRO A 2 1.15 25.51 -3.62
C PRO A 2 1.51 24.03 -3.52
N VAL A 3 2.63 23.64 -4.13
CA VAL A 3 3.18 22.29 -4.07
C VAL A 3 3.57 22.06 -2.62
N GLY A 4 2.87 21.17 -1.92
CA GLY A 4 3.11 20.87 -0.52
C GLY A 4 4.53 20.34 -0.29
N ALA A 5 5.12 20.67 0.84
CA ALA A 5 6.38 20.11 1.30
C ALA A 5 6.14 18.66 1.77
N GLY A 6 6.25 17.68 0.85
CA GLY A 6 6.06 16.26 1.12
C GLY A 6 6.85 15.38 0.17
N SER A 7 6.94 14.09 0.47
CA SER A 7 7.52 13.12 -0.44
C SER A 7 6.61 12.95 -1.66
N ARG A 8 7.18 12.99 -2.85
CA ARG A 8 6.48 12.76 -4.12
C ARG A 8 6.54 11.29 -4.47
N PHE A 9 5.45 10.74 -5.00
CA PHE A 9 5.38 9.35 -5.42
C PHE A 9 4.46 9.18 -6.63
N SER A 10 4.65 8.11 -7.35
CA SER A 10 3.88 7.72 -8.53
C SER A 10 3.39 6.28 -8.40
N ASN A 11 2.49 5.84 -9.29
CA ASN A 11 2.09 4.45 -9.33
C ASN A 11 3.30 3.53 -9.48
N GLY A 12 3.27 2.42 -8.75
CA GLY A 12 4.35 1.45 -8.69
C GLY A 12 5.40 1.74 -7.61
N ASP A 13 5.41 2.92 -6.99
CA ASP A 13 6.30 3.20 -5.87
C ASP A 13 5.84 2.47 -4.60
N VAL A 14 6.80 2.20 -3.72
CA VAL A 14 6.55 1.65 -2.38
C VAL A 14 6.83 2.72 -1.34
N LEU A 15 5.83 3.07 -0.57
CA LEU A 15 5.93 4.00 0.55
C LEU A 15 6.42 3.24 1.78
N PHE A 16 7.63 3.54 2.23
CA PHE A 16 8.25 2.92 3.39
C PHE A 16 8.31 3.91 4.55
N ALA A 17 7.63 3.60 5.65
CA ALA A 17 7.65 4.46 6.83
C ALA A 17 9.05 4.49 7.46
N ARG A 18 9.56 5.70 7.76
CA ARG A 18 10.91 5.91 8.30
C ARG A 18 10.96 6.26 9.78
N ILE A 19 9.83 6.51 10.41
CA ILE A 19 9.73 7.01 11.80
C ILE A 19 9.19 5.95 12.75
N SER A 20 9.66 5.93 14.01
CA SER A 20 9.05 5.17 15.11
C SER A 20 7.64 5.67 15.44
N PRO A 21 6.69 4.80 15.78
CA PRO A 21 6.74 3.34 15.75
C PRO A 21 6.34 2.73 14.39
N CYS A 22 6.14 3.56 13.37
CA CYS A 22 5.59 3.13 12.08
C CYS A 22 6.51 2.14 11.36
N LEU A 23 7.83 2.39 11.34
CA LEU A 23 8.81 1.46 10.77
C LEU A 23 8.83 0.14 11.55
N GLU A 24 8.83 0.20 12.87
CA GLU A 24 8.82 -0.97 13.75
C GLU A 24 7.57 -1.83 13.54
N ASN A 25 6.42 -1.19 13.31
CA ASN A 25 5.15 -1.84 12.99
C ASN A 25 5.06 -2.30 11.52
N GLY A 26 6.10 -2.07 10.71
CA GLY A 26 6.17 -2.50 9.32
C GLY A 26 5.20 -1.78 8.39
N LYS A 27 4.84 -0.54 8.68
CA LYS A 27 3.96 0.26 7.82
C LYS A 27 4.64 0.50 6.47
N THR A 28 4.13 -0.17 5.47
CA THR A 28 4.58 -0.15 4.09
C THR A 28 3.35 -0.25 3.18
N ALA A 29 3.31 0.53 2.12
CA ALA A 29 2.22 0.51 1.16
C ALA A 29 2.75 0.58 -0.27
N VAL A 30 2.04 -0.04 -1.19
CA VAL A 30 2.25 0.14 -2.63
C VAL A 30 1.32 1.24 -3.11
N VAL A 31 1.81 2.09 -4.00
CA VAL A 31 1.00 3.10 -4.69
C VAL A 31 0.42 2.46 -5.95
N ASP A 32 -0.88 2.25 -5.97
CA ASP A 32 -1.61 1.59 -7.05
C ASP A 32 -2.97 2.26 -7.37
N PHE A 33 -3.17 3.48 -6.86
CA PHE A 33 -4.45 4.20 -6.91
C PHE A 33 -4.40 5.53 -7.70
N LEU A 34 -3.23 5.92 -8.21
CA LEU A 34 -3.09 7.13 -9.02
C LEU A 34 -3.42 6.85 -10.48
N SER A 35 -3.95 7.84 -11.19
CA SER A 35 -4.30 7.71 -12.60
C SER A 35 -3.15 8.15 -13.51
N GLY A 36 -2.82 7.34 -14.51
CA GLY A 36 -1.86 7.70 -15.57
C GLY A 36 -0.53 8.24 -15.04
N SER A 37 -0.19 9.49 -15.39
CA SER A 37 1.04 10.18 -14.97
C SER A 37 0.86 11.05 -13.72
N GLU A 38 -0.18 10.81 -12.96
CA GLU A 38 -0.46 11.55 -11.74
C GLU A 38 0.65 11.35 -10.70
N VAL A 39 0.97 12.41 -9.96
CA VAL A 39 1.97 12.41 -8.89
C VAL A 39 1.28 12.71 -7.57
N GLY A 40 1.37 11.76 -6.65
CA GLY A 40 0.90 11.93 -5.29
C GLY A 40 1.90 12.67 -4.40
N PHE A 41 1.38 13.26 -3.32
CA PHE A 41 2.16 13.91 -2.28
C PHE A 41 1.79 13.33 -0.93
N GLY A 42 2.79 13.01 -0.13
CA GLY A 42 2.61 12.44 1.19
C GLY A 42 3.53 13.02 2.25
N SER A 43 3.50 12.42 3.42
CA SER A 43 4.33 12.83 4.54
C SER A 43 5.82 12.72 4.20
N THR A 44 6.63 13.65 4.74
CA THR A 44 8.10 13.55 4.75
C THR A 44 8.63 12.37 5.59
N GLU A 45 7.75 11.71 6.35
CA GLU A 45 8.08 10.50 7.11
C GLU A 45 7.96 9.21 6.27
N PHE A 46 7.85 9.34 4.93
CA PHE A 46 8.01 8.25 3.98
C PHE A 46 9.33 8.35 3.25
N ILE A 47 10.01 7.22 3.10
CA ILE A 47 11.03 7.00 2.09
C ILE A 47 10.33 6.35 0.90
N ILE A 48 10.53 6.89 -0.29
CA ILE A 48 9.94 6.37 -1.52
C ILE A 48 10.94 5.42 -2.15
N LEU A 49 10.52 4.16 -2.32
CA LEU A 49 11.30 3.13 -2.98
C LEU A 49 10.67 2.87 -4.34
N SER A 50 11.36 3.27 -5.40
CA SER A 50 10.87 3.14 -6.77
C SER A 50 11.49 1.93 -7.48
N PRO A 51 10.72 1.18 -8.27
CA PRO A 51 11.23 0.09 -9.09
C PRO A 51 12.24 0.62 -10.11
N ARG A 52 13.26 -0.18 -10.43
CA ARG A 52 14.27 0.19 -11.41
C ARG A 52 14.80 -1.06 -12.15
N GLY A 53 14.84 -0.98 -13.47
CA GLY A 53 15.28 -2.11 -14.31
C GLY A 53 14.39 -3.32 -14.08
N GLU A 54 14.98 -4.47 -13.83
CA GLU A 54 14.28 -5.74 -13.59
C GLU A 54 13.68 -5.87 -12.18
N ILE A 55 13.99 -4.94 -11.28
CA ILE A 55 13.47 -4.94 -9.91
C ILE A 55 12.06 -4.36 -9.91
N SER A 56 11.09 -5.21 -9.64
CA SER A 56 9.66 -4.87 -9.63
C SER A 56 9.21 -4.24 -8.32
N THR A 57 8.04 -3.61 -8.36
CA THR A 57 7.31 -3.12 -7.17
C THR A 57 7.07 -4.24 -6.15
N THR A 58 6.69 -5.43 -6.61
CA THR A 58 6.43 -6.58 -5.74
C THR A 58 7.69 -7.05 -5.02
N TRP A 59 8.84 -7.03 -5.70
CA TRP A 59 10.12 -7.37 -5.09
C TRP A 59 10.51 -6.36 -4.00
N ILE A 60 10.39 -5.05 -4.31
CA ILE A 60 10.67 -3.99 -3.34
C ILE A 60 9.72 -4.08 -2.14
N TYR A 61 8.44 -4.33 -2.39
CA TYR A 61 7.45 -4.50 -1.34
C TYR A 61 7.76 -5.71 -0.44
N ALA A 62 8.14 -6.85 -1.04
CA ALA A 62 8.55 -8.04 -0.29
C ALA A 62 9.81 -7.77 0.56
N LEU A 63 10.83 -7.13 -0.03
CA LEU A 63 12.03 -6.71 0.70
C LEU A 63 11.69 -5.79 1.88
N ALA A 64 10.85 -4.77 1.65
CA ALA A 64 10.46 -3.82 2.68
C ALA A 64 9.71 -4.48 3.86
N ARG A 65 9.17 -5.67 3.66
CA ARG A 65 8.49 -6.47 4.70
C ARG A 65 9.34 -7.61 5.25
N GLU A 66 10.51 -7.87 4.65
CA GLU A 66 11.42 -8.94 5.08
C GLU A 66 11.96 -8.63 6.50
N PRO A 67 11.90 -9.59 7.45
CA PRO A 67 12.24 -9.35 8.84
C PRO A 67 13.67 -8.87 9.08
N ASN A 68 14.68 -9.44 8.40
CA ASN A 68 16.09 -9.07 8.59
C ASN A 68 16.38 -7.68 8.03
N PHE A 69 15.79 -7.34 6.88
CA PHE A 69 15.88 -5.99 6.32
C PHE A 69 15.27 -4.95 7.26
N ARG A 70 14.08 -5.23 7.79
CA ARG A 70 13.41 -4.33 8.74
C ARG A 70 14.20 -4.18 10.04
N GLU A 71 14.79 -5.27 10.54
CA GLU A 71 15.65 -5.22 11.73
C GLU A 71 16.89 -4.39 11.48
N ALA A 72 17.55 -4.53 10.34
CA ALA A 72 18.67 -3.68 9.94
C ALA A 72 18.28 -2.19 9.87
N CYS A 73 17.10 -1.90 9.29
CA CYS A 73 16.54 -0.55 9.28
C CYS A 73 16.30 -0.02 10.70
N ARG A 74 15.72 -0.83 11.59
CA ARG A 74 15.45 -0.47 12.98
C ARG A 74 16.73 -0.14 13.74
N GLN A 75 17.77 -0.95 13.58
CA GLN A 75 19.08 -0.72 14.22
C GLN A 75 19.78 0.55 13.70
N ALA A 76 19.52 0.94 12.46
CA ALA A 76 20.08 2.14 11.85
C ALA A 76 19.30 3.44 12.17
N MET A 77 18.19 3.33 12.90
CA MET A 77 17.42 4.51 13.29
C MET A 77 18.19 5.36 14.29
N SER A 78 18.01 6.67 14.20
CA SER A 78 18.61 7.66 15.10
C SER A 78 17.62 8.72 15.51
N GLY A 79 17.88 9.39 16.65
CA GLY A 79 17.04 10.44 17.21
C GLY A 79 16.64 10.16 18.66
N SER A 80 15.80 11.03 19.21
CA SER A 80 15.29 10.90 20.59
C SER A 80 14.32 9.72 20.71
N SER A 81 14.20 9.16 21.92
CA SER A 81 13.25 8.08 22.20
C SER A 81 11.84 8.42 21.72
N GLY A 82 11.19 7.47 21.03
CA GLY A 82 9.85 7.61 20.46
C GLY A 82 9.75 8.46 19.19
N ARG A 83 10.85 9.09 18.74
CA ARG A 83 10.92 9.88 17.49
C ARG A 83 12.14 9.56 16.64
N GLN A 84 12.62 8.32 16.72
CA GLN A 84 13.72 7.87 15.89
C GLN A 84 13.33 7.81 14.43
N ARG A 85 14.30 8.09 13.55
CA ARG A 85 14.10 8.07 12.09
C ARG A 85 15.22 7.34 11.39
N LEU A 86 14.87 6.60 10.36
CA LEU A 86 15.82 6.04 9.42
C LEU A 86 16.26 7.13 8.44
N SER A 87 17.58 7.32 8.27
CA SER A 87 18.11 8.18 7.20
C SER A 87 18.03 7.48 5.85
N ALA A 88 17.74 8.23 4.78
CA ALA A 88 17.81 7.71 3.41
C ALA A 88 19.23 7.24 3.03
N ASP A 89 20.27 7.77 3.68
CA ASP A 89 21.66 7.33 3.50
C ASP A 89 21.91 5.87 3.88
N PHE A 90 21.02 5.27 4.67
CA PHE A 90 21.06 3.84 4.97
C PHE A 90 21.07 3.01 3.67
N PHE A 91 20.21 3.35 2.73
CA PHE A 91 20.07 2.60 1.47
C PHE A 91 21.28 2.67 0.56
N SER A 92 22.13 3.71 0.69
CA SER A 92 23.38 3.81 -0.06
C SER A 92 24.48 2.88 0.47
N ARG A 93 24.33 2.40 1.70
CA ARG A 93 25.31 1.53 2.39
C ARG A 93 24.81 0.10 2.57
N TYR A 94 23.50 -0.09 2.52
CA TYR A 94 22.91 -1.41 2.68
C TYR A 94 23.01 -2.19 1.37
N THR A 95 23.73 -3.29 1.40
CA THR A 95 23.89 -4.16 0.24
C THR A 95 23.07 -5.43 0.39
N ILE A 96 22.42 -5.82 -0.70
CA ILE A 96 21.68 -7.08 -0.82
C ILE A 96 22.26 -7.89 -1.97
N ALA A 97 22.19 -9.20 -1.87
CA ALA A 97 22.52 -10.05 -2.99
C ALA A 97 21.55 -9.78 -4.13
N THR A 98 22.04 -9.45 -5.30
CA THR A 98 21.21 -9.28 -6.49
C THR A 98 20.66 -10.63 -6.92
N PRO A 99 19.33 -10.82 -7.00
CA PRO A 99 18.76 -12.05 -7.53
C PRO A 99 19.18 -12.25 -9.00
N LYS A 100 19.25 -13.50 -9.43
CA LYS A 100 19.45 -13.80 -10.86
C LYS A 100 18.23 -13.35 -11.65
N GLU A 101 18.43 -12.93 -12.90
CA GLU A 101 17.35 -12.50 -13.78
C GLU A 101 16.22 -13.54 -13.89
N PHE A 102 16.59 -14.83 -14.05
CA PHE A 102 15.62 -15.93 -14.10
C PHE A 102 14.75 -16.00 -12.82
N ASP A 103 15.37 -15.81 -11.64
CA ASP A 103 14.65 -15.84 -10.37
C ASP A 103 13.70 -14.63 -10.23
N LEU A 104 14.11 -13.46 -10.72
CA LEU A 104 13.28 -12.26 -10.73
C LEU A 104 12.06 -12.42 -11.64
N VAL A 105 12.24 -12.99 -12.82
CA VAL A 105 11.13 -13.26 -13.76
C VAL A 105 10.14 -14.22 -13.14
N ALA A 106 10.62 -15.32 -12.55
CA ALA A 106 9.76 -16.31 -11.89
C ALA A 106 9.02 -15.69 -10.68
N PHE A 107 9.73 -14.92 -9.88
CA PHE A 107 9.15 -14.19 -8.73
C PHE A 107 8.08 -13.22 -9.18
N ASN A 108 8.34 -12.38 -10.17
CA ASN A 108 7.40 -11.39 -10.68
C ASN A 108 6.14 -12.07 -11.25
N LYS A 109 6.32 -13.14 -12.02
CA LYS A 109 5.20 -13.93 -12.56
C LYS A 109 4.28 -14.47 -11.46
N ALA A 110 4.86 -14.91 -10.35
CA ALA A 110 4.08 -15.45 -9.23
C ALA A 110 3.43 -14.36 -8.36
N THR A 111 4.09 -13.19 -8.21
CA THR A 111 3.69 -12.20 -7.20
C THR A 111 2.88 -11.03 -7.76
N MET A 112 3.05 -10.65 -9.03
CA MET A 112 2.28 -9.58 -9.64
C MET A 112 0.75 -9.80 -9.57
N PRO A 113 0.22 -11.00 -9.88
CA PRO A 113 -1.22 -11.27 -9.75
C PRO A 113 -1.71 -11.12 -8.29
N LEU A 114 -0.87 -11.48 -7.31
CA LEU A 114 -1.22 -11.34 -5.90
C LEU A 114 -1.33 -9.87 -5.50
N LEU A 115 -0.43 -9.01 -5.99
CA LEU A 115 -0.49 -7.57 -5.72
C LEU A 115 -1.75 -6.96 -6.34
N THR A 116 -2.08 -7.32 -7.57
CA THR A 116 -3.32 -6.90 -8.24
C THR A 116 -4.56 -7.33 -7.44
N LEU A 117 -4.59 -8.59 -7.00
CA LEU A 117 -5.69 -9.10 -6.18
C LEU A 117 -5.80 -8.35 -4.84
N MET A 118 -4.68 -8.02 -4.19
CA MET A 118 -4.68 -7.22 -2.96
C MET A 118 -5.30 -5.84 -3.18
N GLY A 119 -4.99 -5.18 -4.29
CA GLY A 119 -5.60 -3.91 -4.69
C GLY A 119 -7.12 -4.03 -4.87
N ALA A 120 -7.56 -5.00 -5.67
CA ALA A 120 -8.98 -5.26 -5.91
C ALA A 120 -9.75 -5.52 -4.59
N ARG A 121 -9.19 -6.35 -3.70
CA ARG A 121 -9.81 -6.63 -2.39
C ARG A 121 -9.85 -5.43 -1.45
N ARG A 122 -8.86 -4.55 -1.53
CA ARG A 122 -8.89 -3.27 -0.79
C ARG A 122 -10.04 -2.39 -1.28
N ASP A 123 -10.21 -2.26 -2.58
CA ASP A 123 -11.23 -1.42 -3.19
C ASP A 123 -12.64 -1.98 -2.93
N GLU A 124 -12.81 -3.30 -3.00
CA GLU A 124 -14.02 -4.00 -2.58
C GLU A 124 -14.36 -3.72 -1.10
N ASN A 125 -13.39 -3.87 -0.20
CA ASN A 125 -13.58 -3.59 1.23
C ASN A 125 -13.99 -2.12 1.48
N GLN A 126 -13.46 -1.18 0.72
CA GLN A 126 -13.82 0.23 0.83
C GLN A 126 -15.26 0.47 0.38
N ARG A 127 -15.69 -0.13 -0.72
CA ARG A 127 -17.08 -0.07 -1.21
C ARG A 127 -18.05 -0.68 -0.20
N LEU A 128 -17.74 -1.87 0.33
CA LEU A 128 -18.55 -2.52 1.35
C LEU A 128 -18.66 -1.68 2.62
N ALA A 129 -17.59 -0.99 3.03
CA ALA A 129 -17.63 -0.07 4.16
C ALA A 129 -18.55 1.12 3.88
N GLN A 130 -18.47 1.71 2.69
CA GLN A 130 -19.36 2.81 2.28
C GLN A 130 -20.83 2.36 2.25
N LEU A 131 -21.11 1.18 1.69
CA LEU A 131 -22.46 0.61 1.65
C LEU A 131 -23.01 0.37 3.06
N ARG A 132 -22.22 -0.23 3.93
CA ARG A 132 -22.58 -0.42 5.35
C ARG A 132 -22.91 0.93 6.02
N ASP A 133 -22.06 1.92 5.84
CA ASP A 133 -22.20 3.23 6.50
C ASP A 133 -23.40 4.02 5.96
N ALA A 134 -23.82 3.76 4.71
CA ALA A 134 -25.05 4.32 4.14
C ALA A 134 -26.30 3.60 4.64
N LEU A 135 -26.29 2.27 4.71
CA LEU A 135 -27.49 1.48 5.07
C LEU A 135 -27.75 1.45 6.58
N LEU A 136 -26.71 1.42 7.42
CA LEU A 136 -26.88 1.26 8.86
C LEU A 136 -27.76 2.34 9.51
N PRO A 137 -27.63 3.65 9.24
CA PRO A 137 -28.51 4.68 9.79
C PRO A 137 -29.96 4.52 9.34
N GLU A 138 -30.21 4.10 8.10
CA GLU A 138 -31.56 3.91 7.55
C GLU A 138 -32.27 2.72 8.21
N LEU A 139 -31.55 1.62 8.38
CA LEU A 139 -32.05 0.45 9.11
C LEU A 139 -32.33 0.77 10.59
N MET A 140 -31.38 1.44 11.26
CA MET A 140 -31.51 1.77 12.70
C MET A 140 -32.63 2.76 12.99
N SER A 141 -32.93 3.64 12.04
CA SER A 141 -34.02 4.59 12.17
C SER A 141 -35.38 4.02 11.75
N GLY A 142 -35.41 2.81 11.17
CA GLY A 142 -36.62 2.18 10.64
C GLY A 142 -37.13 2.82 9.35
N ARG A 143 -36.37 3.68 8.69
CA ARG A 143 -36.71 4.27 7.37
C ARG A 143 -36.57 3.26 6.24
N MET A 144 -35.71 2.24 6.42
CA MET A 144 -35.51 1.14 5.48
C MET A 144 -35.76 -0.20 6.19
N ARG A 145 -36.35 -1.15 5.49
CA ARG A 145 -36.54 -2.51 5.98
C ARG A 145 -35.36 -3.41 5.57
N VAL A 146 -35.18 -4.50 6.31
CA VAL A 146 -34.05 -5.44 6.06
C VAL A 146 -34.16 -6.11 4.69
N ASP A 147 -35.37 -6.42 4.23
CA ASP A 147 -35.64 -6.99 2.92
C ASP A 147 -35.24 -6.02 1.77
N GLU A 148 -35.58 -4.74 1.91
CA GLU A 148 -35.18 -3.68 0.96
C GLU A 148 -33.67 -3.49 0.92
N ALA A 149 -32.99 -3.46 2.07
CA ALA A 149 -31.55 -3.38 2.16
C ALA A 149 -30.87 -4.61 1.52
N GLY A 150 -31.44 -5.81 1.69
CA GLY A 150 -30.96 -7.03 1.07
C GLY A 150 -30.97 -6.99 -0.45
N CYS A 151 -32.03 -6.43 -1.06
CA CYS A 151 -32.09 -6.22 -2.51
C CYS A 151 -30.99 -5.28 -3.01
N LEU A 152 -30.78 -4.14 -2.35
CA LEU A 152 -29.75 -3.17 -2.72
C LEU A 152 -28.33 -3.76 -2.64
N VAL A 153 -28.07 -4.57 -1.62
CA VAL A 153 -26.77 -5.27 -1.49
C VAL A 153 -26.56 -6.27 -2.63
N SER A 154 -27.60 -7.04 -2.98
CA SER A 154 -27.52 -8.01 -4.07
C SER A 154 -27.29 -7.31 -5.42
N GLU A 155 -28.01 -6.24 -5.71
CA GLU A 155 -27.82 -5.44 -6.93
C GLU A 155 -26.40 -4.88 -7.03
N ALA A 156 -25.86 -4.31 -5.94
CA ALA A 156 -24.51 -3.76 -5.90
C ALA A 156 -23.40 -4.82 -6.10
N LEU A 157 -23.65 -6.07 -5.68
CA LEU A 157 -22.73 -7.18 -5.89
C LEU A 157 -22.83 -7.76 -7.32
N ASP A 158 -24.02 -7.78 -7.91
CA ASP A 158 -24.24 -8.31 -9.27
C ASP A 158 -23.68 -7.39 -10.35
N GLU A 159 -23.71 -6.05 -10.15
CA GLU A 159 -23.06 -5.08 -11.05
C GLU A 159 -21.55 -5.30 -11.14
N GLU A 160 -20.91 -5.73 -10.06
CA GLU A 160 -19.45 -5.96 -10.01
C GLU A 160 -19.05 -7.23 -10.77
N VAL A 161 -19.93 -8.22 -10.91
CA VAL A 161 -19.68 -9.48 -11.66
C VAL A 161 -19.83 -9.24 -13.17
N ALA A 162 -20.57 -8.23 -13.58
CA ALA A 162 -20.80 -7.92 -15.00
C ALA A 162 -19.66 -7.10 -15.64
N ASP A 163 -18.81 -6.44 -14.85
CA ASP A 163 -17.69 -5.59 -15.31
C ASP A 163 -16.33 -6.31 -15.33
N VAL A 164 -16.28 -7.62 -15.10
CA VAL A 164 -15.09 -8.48 -15.12
C VAL A 164 -15.10 -9.40 -16.33
#